data_6df5dfbc4579305b779bca934b09ea4e
#
_entry.id   6df5dfbc4579305b779bca934b09ea4e
#
_cell.length_a   1.000
_cell.length_b   1.000
_cell.length_c   1.000
_cell.angle_alpha   90.00
_cell.angle_beta   90.00
_cell.angle_gamma   90.00
#
_symmetry.space_group_name_H-M   'P 1'
#
loop_
_entity.id
_entity.type
_entity.pdbx_description
1 polymer ?
#
loop_
_entity_poly.entity_id
_entity_poly.type
_entity_poly.pdbx_seq_one_letter_code
_entity_poly.pdbx_strand_id
1 'polypeptide(L)'
;MLSGCKENNWMDWKAQNDLWLAQNAKQDSVVTTSTGLQYKIIYPGNPTDARPDNSKTVLVTYEGYLINGCQFDGGTASFALSSVVSGFAEGLRKINNKGVIEIYVPYYLGYDEEKYTNDEIYEAEGNGTEGTSSYIPPYSVLIFKVNLVAV
;
A
#
# COMPACT_ATOMS: atom_id res chain seq x y z
N MET A 1 17.12 -11.38 19.42
CA MET A 1 16.52 -11.69 19.56
C MET A 1 15.61 -11.92 19.62
N LEU A 2 15.28 -11.80 20.00
CA LEU A 2 14.50 -11.99 20.15
C LEU A 2 13.53 -12.57 20.49
N SER A 3 14.09 -13.07 20.63
CA SER A 3 13.18 -13.83 21.13
C SER A 3 12.00 -13.18 21.63
N GLY A 4 12.01 -12.12 21.92
CA GLY A 4 10.89 -11.49 22.37
C GLY A 4 9.79 -11.35 21.43
N CYS A 5 9.76 -12.12 20.41
CA CYS A 5 8.75 -11.96 19.44
C CYS A 5 7.38 -12.07 20.01
N LYS A 6 7.17 -12.93 21.01
CA LYS A 6 5.89 -13.01 21.52
C LYS A 6 5.44 -11.80 22.22
N GLU A 7 6.34 -11.04 22.73
CA GLU A 7 6.01 -9.86 23.43
C GLU A 7 6.31 -8.65 22.67
N ASN A 8 6.55 -8.81 21.39
CA ASN A 8 6.89 -7.71 20.52
C ASN A 8 5.73 -6.73 20.47
N ASN A 9 5.98 -5.49 20.83
CA ASN A 9 4.97 -4.45 20.71
C ASN A 9 5.14 -3.68 19.44
N TRP A 10 5.98 -4.14 18.54
CA TRP A 10 6.18 -3.59 17.22
C TRP A 10 6.75 -2.17 17.20
N MET A 11 7.32 -1.71 18.32
CA MET A 11 7.83 -0.33 18.36
C MET A 11 9.04 -0.15 17.47
N ASP A 12 9.91 -1.16 17.40
CA ASP A 12 11.05 -1.07 16.49
C ASP A 12 10.59 -1.03 15.03
N TRP A 13 9.60 -1.84 14.72
CA TRP A 13 9.04 -1.86 13.37
C TRP A 13 8.40 -0.52 13.06
N LYS A 14 7.67 0.05 14.01
CA LYS A 14 7.06 1.35 13.82
C LYS A 14 8.13 2.40 13.56
N ALA A 15 9.22 2.38 14.33
CA ALA A 15 10.29 3.35 14.15
C ALA A 15 10.92 3.21 12.77
N GLN A 16 11.11 1.99 12.28
CA GLN A 16 11.67 1.77 10.96
C GLN A 16 10.74 2.28 9.88
N ASN A 17 9.43 2.06 10.05
CA ASN A 17 8.47 2.53 9.07
C ASN A 17 8.37 4.05 9.08
N ASP A 18 8.40 4.66 10.26
CA ASP A 18 8.38 6.11 10.35
C ASP A 18 9.61 6.72 9.67
N LEU A 19 10.77 6.12 9.89
CA LEU A 19 12.00 6.60 9.27
C LEU A 19 11.94 6.43 7.76
N TRP A 20 11.40 5.29 7.32
CA TRP A 20 11.28 5.04 5.89
C TRP A 20 10.44 6.13 5.21
N LEU A 21 9.33 6.51 5.83
CA LEU A 21 8.49 7.56 5.27
C LEU A 21 9.20 8.90 5.26
N ALA A 22 9.94 9.21 6.33
CA ALA A 22 10.67 10.48 6.39
C ALA A 22 11.70 10.56 5.28
N GLN A 23 12.37 9.44 5.00
CA GLN A 23 13.38 9.42 3.95
C GLN A 23 12.73 9.43 2.58
N ASN A 24 11.62 8.71 2.42
CA ASN A 24 10.94 8.66 1.14
C ASN A 24 10.39 10.02 0.74
N ALA A 25 9.96 10.81 1.71
CA ALA A 25 9.44 12.15 1.43
C ALA A 25 10.49 13.04 0.77
N LYS A 26 11.76 12.71 0.92
CA LYS A 26 12.83 13.53 0.36
C LYS A 26 13.24 13.07 -1.03
N GLN A 27 12.68 11.99 -1.53
CA GLN A 27 13.02 11.50 -2.86
C GLN A 27 12.43 12.41 -3.92
N ASP A 28 13.12 12.48 -5.05
CA ASP A 28 12.62 13.28 -6.17
C ASP A 28 11.27 12.75 -6.61
N SER A 29 10.39 13.67 -6.94
CA SER A 29 9.07 13.36 -7.48
C SER A 29 8.10 12.73 -6.49
N VAL A 30 8.47 12.59 -5.24
CA VAL A 30 7.54 12.13 -4.22
C VAL A 30 6.82 13.34 -3.64
N VAL A 31 5.49 13.24 -3.59
CA VAL A 31 4.63 14.31 -3.06
C VAL A 31 4.01 13.80 -1.79
N THR A 32 3.96 14.66 -0.77
CA THR A 32 3.30 14.36 0.49
C THR A 32 2.04 15.21 0.58
N THR A 33 0.91 14.58 0.81
CA THR A 33 -0.36 15.32 0.89
C THR A 33 -0.64 15.75 2.33
N SER A 34 -1.71 16.52 2.49
CA SER A 34 -2.07 17.01 3.82
C SER A 34 -2.49 15.88 4.77
N THR A 35 -2.90 14.73 4.24
CA THR A 35 -3.25 13.60 5.10
C THR A 35 -2.03 12.80 5.51
N GLY A 36 -0.88 13.07 4.91
CA GLY A 36 0.33 12.30 5.17
C GLY A 36 0.62 11.25 4.12
N LEU A 37 -0.28 11.08 3.17
CA LEU A 37 -0.04 10.14 2.08
C LEU A 37 1.13 10.62 1.25
N GLN A 38 1.97 9.69 0.80
CA GLN A 38 3.03 10.00 -0.15
C GLN A 38 2.76 9.24 -1.43
N TYR A 39 3.12 9.83 -2.55
CA TYR A 39 2.95 9.15 -3.82
C TYR A 39 3.93 9.71 -4.84
N LYS A 40 4.12 8.92 -5.91
CA LYS A 40 4.97 9.30 -7.01
C LYS A 40 4.27 8.90 -8.28
N ILE A 41 4.00 9.85 -9.15
CA ILE A 41 3.33 9.57 -10.42
C ILE A 41 4.38 9.14 -11.42
N ILE A 42 4.25 7.92 -11.94
CA ILE A 42 5.13 7.41 -12.97
C ILE A 42 4.61 7.85 -14.34
N TYR A 43 3.30 7.75 -14.53
CA TYR A 43 2.64 8.21 -15.74
C TYR A 43 1.25 8.70 -15.35
N PRO A 44 0.89 9.95 -15.64
CA PRO A 44 -0.36 10.50 -15.11
C PRO A 44 -1.62 9.97 -15.78
N GLY A 45 -1.49 9.23 -16.86
CA GLY A 45 -2.64 8.77 -17.60
C GLY A 45 -3.01 9.75 -18.69
N ASN A 46 -4.08 9.44 -19.40
CA ASN A 46 -4.53 10.26 -20.49
C ASN A 46 -5.30 11.44 -19.91
N PRO A 47 -4.88 12.68 -20.19
CA PRO A 47 -5.51 13.84 -19.55
C PRO A 47 -6.96 14.03 -19.91
N THR A 48 -7.42 13.45 -21.03
CA THR A 48 -8.81 13.59 -21.41
C THR A 48 -9.67 12.45 -20.91
N ASP A 49 -9.07 11.45 -20.27
CA ASP A 49 -9.83 10.32 -19.76
C ASP A 49 -10.30 10.58 -18.35
N ALA A 50 -11.15 9.68 -17.86
CA ALA A 50 -11.73 9.82 -16.53
C ALA A 50 -10.68 9.71 -15.46
N ARG A 51 -10.90 10.43 -14.38
CA ARG A 51 -10.14 10.30 -13.15
C ARG A 51 -11.07 9.68 -12.11
N PRO A 52 -10.61 8.70 -11.37
CA PRO A 52 -11.51 8.06 -10.41
C PRO A 52 -11.90 8.99 -9.28
N ASP A 53 -13.07 8.76 -8.73
CA ASP A 53 -13.48 9.37 -7.48
C ASP A 53 -14.08 8.26 -6.62
N ASN A 54 -14.49 8.62 -5.41
CA ASN A 54 -14.90 7.60 -4.45
C ASN A 54 -16.15 6.82 -4.87
N SER A 55 -16.89 7.30 -5.85
CA SER A 55 -18.08 6.59 -6.30
C SER A 55 -17.76 5.55 -7.37
N LYS A 56 -16.49 5.45 -7.79
CA LYS A 56 -16.14 4.62 -8.93
C LYS A 56 -15.59 3.28 -8.52
N THR A 57 -15.73 2.33 -9.42
CA THR A 57 -15.04 1.05 -9.36
C THR A 57 -13.91 1.12 -10.38
N VAL A 58 -12.75 0.68 -9.97
CA VAL A 58 -11.57 0.74 -10.83
C VAL A 58 -11.05 -0.66 -11.08
N LEU A 59 -10.44 -0.86 -12.24
CA LEU A 59 -9.71 -2.09 -12.54
C LEU A 59 -8.23 -1.74 -12.48
N VAL A 60 -7.49 -2.44 -11.65
CA VAL A 60 -6.07 -2.15 -11.46
C VAL A 60 -5.26 -3.42 -11.53
N THR A 61 -4.02 -3.29 -11.97
CA THR A 61 -2.98 -4.30 -11.79
C THR A 61 -2.02 -3.70 -10.79
N TYR A 62 -1.76 -4.41 -9.70
CA TYR A 62 -1.03 -3.81 -8.59
C TYR A 62 -0.18 -4.83 -7.87
N GLU A 63 0.79 -4.32 -7.14
CA GLU A 63 1.62 -5.08 -6.22
C GLU A 63 1.75 -4.28 -4.95
N GLY A 64 1.66 -4.94 -3.80
CA GLY A 64 1.81 -4.30 -2.50
C GLY A 64 2.97 -4.91 -1.74
N TYR A 65 3.81 -4.04 -1.16
CA TYR A 65 5.02 -4.46 -0.46
C TYR A 65 5.13 -3.77 0.88
N LEU A 66 5.76 -4.43 1.81
CA LEU A 66 6.21 -3.82 3.06
C LEU A 66 7.59 -3.21 2.84
N ILE A 67 8.06 -2.42 3.81
CA ILE A 67 9.33 -1.73 3.64
C ILE A 67 10.51 -2.69 3.58
N ASN A 68 10.35 -3.92 4.06
CA ASN A 68 11.42 -4.92 3.99
C ASN A 68 11.41 -5.67 2.66
N GLY A 69 10.53 -5.30 1.74
CA GLY A 69 10.48 -5.93 0.43
C GLY A 69 9.54 -7.10 0.31
N CYS A 70 8.92 -7.52 1.41
CA CYS A 70 7.97 -8.63 1.34
C CYS A 70 6.71 -8.18 0.61
N GLN A 71 6.31 -8.97 -0.37
CA GLN A 71 5.08 -8.67 -1.10
C GLN A 71 3.91 -9.29 -0.33
N PHE A 72 2.92 -8.47 -0.01
CA PHE A 72 1.78 -8.97 0.76
C PHE A 72 0.54 -9.14 -0.11
N ASP A 73 0.52 -8.57 -1.30
CA ASP A 73 -0.67 -8.63 -2.14
C ASP A 73 -0.28 -8.30 -3.56
N GLY A 74 -1.14 -8.65 -4.51
CA GLY A 74 -0.89 -8.30 -5.91
C GLY A 74 -1.84 -9.03 -6.82
N GLY A 75 -1.94 -8.52 -8.04
CA GLY A 75 -2.77 -9.13 -9.07
C GLY A 75 -3.53 -8.09 -9.83
N THR A 76 -4.52 -8.53 -10.59
CA THR A 76 -5.42 -7.66 -11.33
C THR A 76 -6.81 -7.86 -10.77
N ALA A 77 -7.44 -6.78 -10.35
CA ALA A 77 -8.74 -6.89 -9.70
C ALA A 77 -9.51 -5.60 -9.83
N SER A 78 -10.82 -5.71 -9.66
CA SER A 78 -11.69 -4.54 -9.62
C SER A 78 -12.00 -4.19 -8.18
N PHE A 79 -11.90 -2.92 -7.85
CA PHE A 79 -12.18 -2.46 -6.50
C PHE A 79 -13.11 -1.26 -6.54
N ALA A 80 -14.08 -1.24 -5.64
CA ALA A 80 -14.82 -0.01 -5.39
C ALA A 80 -13.94 0.87 -4.51
N LEU A 81 -13.71 2.10 -4.91
CA LEU A 81 -12.80 2.97 -4.15
C LEU A 81 -13.29 3.23 -2.74
N SER A 82 -14.58 3.12 -2.52
CA SER A 82 -15.13 3.33 -1.19
C SER A 82 -14.83 2.16 -0.24
N SER A 83 -14.32 1.04 -0.75
CA SER A 83 -14.09 -0.13 0.09
C SER A 83 -12.64 -0.52 0.24
N VAL A 84 -11.70 0.26 -0.32
CA VAL A 84 -10.28 -0.01 -0.11
C VAL A 84 -9.75 0.92 0.98
N VAL A 85 -8.52 0.66 1.45
CA VAL A 85 -7.94 1.53 2.47
C VAL A 85 -7.84 2.95 1.93
N SER A 86 -8.00 3.92 2.81
CA SER A 86 -8.18 5.29 2.37
C SER A 86 -6.98 5.84 1.62
N GLY A 87 -5.77 5.40 1.99
CA GLY A 87 -4.57 5.86 1.27
C GLY A 87 -4.53 5.38 -0.16
N PHE A 88 -4.96 4.14 -0.40
CA PHE A 88 -4.99 3.62 -1.76
C PHE A 88 -5.98 4.41 -2.61
N ALA A 89 -7.16 4.67 -2.06
CA ALA A 89 -8.16 5.44 -2.77
C ALA A 89 -7.68 6.86 -3.04
N GLU A 90 -7.06 7.49 -2.05
CA GLU A 90 -6.56 8.83 -2.23
C GLU A 90 -5.52 8.88 -3.34
N GLY A 91 -4.61 7.90 -3.36
CA GLY A 91 -3.56 7.87 -4.39
C GLY A 91 -4.13 7.70 -5.77
N LEU A 92 -5.12 6.82 -5.93
CA LEU A 92 -5.69 6.61 -7.25
C LEU A 92 -6.42 7.83 -7.78
N ARG A 93 -6.87 8.71 -6.91
CA ARG A 93 -7.50 9.95 -7.36
C ARG A 93 -6.50 10.97 -7.90
N LYS A 94 -5.20 10.65 -7.86
CA LYS A 94 -4.17 11.57 -8.37
C LYS A 94 -3.86 11.34 -9.84
N ILE A 95 -4.36 10.28 -10.45
CA ILE A 95 -4.04 9.96 -11.84
C ILE A 95 -5.32 9.73 -12.62
N ASN A 96 -5.20 9.79 -13.94
CA ASN A 96 -6.29 9.51 -14.84
C ASN A 96 -6.22 8.06 -15.31
N ASN A 97 -7.25 7.65 -16.00
CA ASN A 97 -7.32 6.32 -16.60
C ASN A 97 -6.03 6.03 -17.37
N LYS A 98 -5.53 4.81 -17.23
CA LYS A 98 -4.28 4.34 -17.84
C LYS A 98 -3.03 4.85 -17.15
N GLY A 99 -3.16 5.56 -16.05
CA GLY A 99 -2.00 6.07 -15.33
C GLY A 99 -1.29 5.00 -14.51
N VAL A 100 -0.07 5.32 -14.10
CA VAL A 100 0.77 4.44 -13.29
C VAL A 100 1.28 5.28 -12.13
N ILE A 101 1.16 4.74 -10.93
CA ILE A 101 1.50 5.50 -9.72
C ILE A 101 2.09 4.55 -8.68
N GLU A 102 3.01 5.07 -7.88
CA GLU A 102 3.43 4.41 -6.67
C GLU A 102 2.83 5.16 -5.50
N ILE A 103 2.23 4.43 -4.58
CA ILE A 103 1.52 5.00 -3.45
C ILE A 103 2.16 4.45 -2.19
N TYR A 104 2.53 5.34 -1.27
CA TYR A 104 3.19 4.96 -0.02
C TYR A 104 2.26 5.35 1.11
N VAL A 105 1.63 4.35 1.72
CA VAL A 105 0.50 4.56 2.62
C VAL A 105 0.97 4.42 4.06
N PRO A 106 0.96 5.51 4.84
CA PRO A 106 1.26 5.38 6.27
C PRO A 106 0.20 4.52 6.94
N TYR A 107 0.55 3.91 8.07
CA TYR A 107 -0.34 2.91 8.65
C TYR A 107 -1.73 3.48 8.97
N TYR A 108 -1.80 4.74 9.36
CA TYR A 108 -3.09 5.31 9.74
C TYR A 108 -4.00 5.60 8.53
N LEU A 109 -3.49 5.46 7.32
CA LEU A 109 -4.30 5.53 6.10
C LEU A 109 -4.42 4.15 5.46
N GLY A 110 -3.89 3.14 6.09
CA GLY A 110 -3.94 1.76 5.65
C GLY A 110 -4.58 0.89 6.72
N TYR A 111 -3.79 -0.03 7.24
CA TYR A 111 -4.26 -0.90 8.31
C TYR A 111 -3.58 -0.47 9.60
N ASP A 112 -4.37 0.11 10.52
CA ASP A 112 -3.84 0.58 11.78
C ASP A 112 -3.29 -0.57 12.60
N GLU A 113 -3.93 -1.71 12.52
CA GLU A 113 -3.55 -2.88 13.28
C GLU A 113 -3.07 -3.94 12.32
N GLU A 114 -2.58 -5.03 12.86
CA GLU A 114 -2.13 -6.10 11.99
C GLU A 114 -3.26 -6.60 11.12
N LYS A 115 -2.90 -7.14 9.99
CA LYS A 115 -3.87 -7.58 9.00
C LYS A 115 -3.33 -8.80 8.28
N TYR A 116 -4.21 -9.74 8.00
CA TYR A 116 -3.88 -10.88 7.16
C TYR A 116 -4.62 -10.68 5.84
N THR A 117 -3.90 -10.70 4.75
CA THR A 117 -4.50 -10.42 3.45
C THR A 117 -5.13 -11.66 2.85
N ASN A 118 -4.70 -12.84 3.27
CA ASN A 118 -5.38 -14.06 2.87
C ASN A 118 -6.21 -14.49 4.03
N ASP A 119 -6.08 -15.64 4.49
CA ASP A 119 -6.83 -15.97 5.64
C ASP A 119 -5.87 -16.52 6.65
N GLU A 120 -6.40 -16.91 7.74
CA GLU A 120 -5.56 -17.28 8.81
C GLU A 120 -4.87 -18.59 8.56
N ILE A 121 -5.27 -19.29 7.53
CA ILE A 121 -4.60 -20.54 7.25
C ILE A 121 -3.16 -20.35 6.95
N TYR A 122 -2.86 -19.25 6.31
CA TYR A 122 -1.49 -18.98 5.96
C TYR A 122 -0.59 -19.04 7.15
N GLU A 123 -0.95 -18.30 8.19
CA GLU A 123 -0.03 -18.24 9.27
C GLU A 123 -0.08 -19.49 10.08
N ALA A 124 -1.15 -20.19 10.11
CA ALA A 124 -1.18 -21.44 10.80
C ALA A 124 -0.18 -22.41 10.21
N GLU A 125 0.05 -22.37 8.92
CA GLU A 125 1.00 -23.25 8.32
C GLU A 125 2.37 -22.69 8.25
N GLY A 126 2.51 -21.39 8.36
CA GLY A 126 3.80 -20.77 8.41
C GLY A 126 4.60 -20.94 7.16
N ASN A 127 3.95 -21.12 6.03
CA ASN A 127 4.72 -21.47 4.88
C ASN A 127 4.41 -20.64 3.67
N GLY A 128 4.15 -19.43 3.80
CA GLY A 128 3.90 -18.59 2.66
C GLY A 128 4.97 -18.72 1.60
N THR A 129 4.69 -18.19 0.45
CA THR A 129 5.63 -18.18 -0.65
C THR A 129 6.77 -17.28 -0.31
N GLU A 130 7.97 -17.66 -0.74
CA GLU A 130 9.12 -16.88 -0.49
C GLU A 130 8.95 -15.50 -1.08
N GLY A 131 9.26 -14.46 -0.32
CA GLY A 131 9.11 -13.09 -0.77
C GLY A 131 7.69 -12.58 -0.74
N THR A 132 6.73 -13.41 -0.34
CA THR A 132 5.33 -13.04 -0.28
C THR A 132 4.79 -13.40 1.08
N SER A 133 4.01 -12.52 1.66
CA SER A 133 3.43 -12.77 2.97
C SER A 133 2.05 -12.16 2.99
N SER A 134 1.10 -12.89 3.55
CA SER A 134 -0.22 -12.33 3.72
C SER A 134 -0.38 -11.63 5.05
N TYR A 135 0.65 -11.59 5.85
CA TYR A 135 0.59 -10.93 7.15
C TYR A 135 1.18 -9.54 7.06
N ILE A 136 0.44 -8.57 7.54
CA ILE A 136 0.88 -7.17 7.58
C ILE A 136 0.95 -6.79 9.06
N PRO A 137 2.16 -6.56 9.59
CA PRO A 137 2.27 -6.15 10.99
C PRO A 137 1.61 -4.81 11.24
N PRO A 138 1.24 -4.51 12.48
CA PRO A 138 0.75 -3.17 12.78
C PRO A 138 1.82 -2.12 12.48
N TYR A 139 1.41 -0.91 12.23
CA TYR A 139 2.29 0.22 11.94
C TYR A 139 3.07 0.08 10.64
N SER A 140 2.59 -0.75 9.72
CA SER A 140 3.30 -0.97 8.46
C SER A 140 2.94 0.10 7.44
N VAL A 141 3.96 0.65 6.79
CA VAL A 141 3.77 1.41 5.57
C VAL A 141 3.46 0.42 4.47
N LEU A 142 2.49 0.73 3.64
CA LEU A 142 2.13 -0.11 2.50
C LEU A 142 2.62 0.58 1.24
N ILE A 143 3.42 -0.13 0.46
CA ILE A 143 3.98 0.41 -0.77
C ILE A 143 3.26 -0.28 -1.92
N PHE A 144 2.46 0.49 -2.66
CA PHE A 144 1.71 -0.06 -3.79
C PHE A 144 2.26 0.48 -5.09
N LYS A 145 2.47 -0.42 -6.04
CA LYS A 145 2.79 -0.07 -7.42
C LYS A 145 1.57 -0.41 -8.23
N VAL A 146 0.96 0.57 -8.87
CA VAL A 146 -0.38 0.42 -9.42
C VAL A 146 -0.44 0.92 -10.85
N ASN A 147 -1.02 0.08 -11.72
CA ASN A 147 -1.43 0.50 -13.05
C ASN A 147 -2.94 0.60 -13.05
N LEU A 148 -3.48 1.77 -13.35
CA LEU A 148 -4.92 1.96 -13.42
C LEU A 148 -5.38 1.57 -14.82
N VAL A 149 -5.96 0.38 -14.92
CA VAL A 149 -6.30 -0.19 -16.21
C VAL A 149 -7.58 0.41 -16.76
N ALA A 150 -8.56 0.62 -15.91
CA ALA A 150 -9.84 1.18 -16.32
C ALA A 150 -10.57 1.79 -15.14
N VAL A 151 -11.36 2.81 -15.41
CA VAL A 151 -12.18 3.48 -14.41
C VAL A 151 -13.63 3.13 -14.61
#